data_fdb668b0245fa5a8f6dd19f7daa7f09e
#
_entry.id   fdb668b0245fa5a8f6dd19f7daa7f09e
#
_cell.length_a   1.000
_cell.length_b   1.000
_cell.length_c   1.000
_cell.angle_alpha   90.00
_cell.angle_beta   90.00
_cell.angle_gamma   90.00
#
_symmetry.space_group_name_H-M   'P 1'
#
loop_
_entity.id
_entity.type
_entity.pdbx_description
1 polymer ?
#
loop_
_entity_poly.entity_id
_entity_poly.type
_entity_poly.pdbx_seq_one_letter_code
_entity_poly.pdbx_strand_id
1 'polypeptide(L)'
;MLKFAAFCLVFISFCCLVACNSTKNRPLDINFSQDSTAIVIKNIDPAGMAKIRNGELGDSLLQELVTVVASPLADDTAGVQLRMPGKVLQARDSLIFQPAHPFEKGRKYMVLTYINSKFADFQSIIKSKTKFNMAPNQKVLEFL
;
A
#
# COMPACT_ATOMS: atom_id res chain seq x y z
N MET A 1 -1.62 -55.47 8.77
CA MET A 1 -0.68 -54.36 8.96
C MET A 1 -0.35 -53.60 7.70
N LEU A 2 -0.14 -54.24 6.56
CA LEU A 2 0.20 -53.59 5.29
C LEU A 2 -0.87 -52.63 4.73
N LYS A 3 -2.16 -52.93 4.94
CA LYS A 3 -3.28 -52.11 4.50
C LYS A 3 -3.45 -50.81 5.33
N PHE A 4 -3.09 -50.85 6.61
CA PHE A 4 -3.11 -49.65 7.49
C PHE A 4 -1.98 -48.69 7.13
N ALA A 5 -0.80 -49.21 6.80
CA ALA A 5 0.33 -48.36 6.38
C ALA A 5 0.08 -47.63 5.06
N ALA A 6 -0.59 -48.31 4.12
CA ALA A 6 -0.98 -47.69 2.83
C ALA A 6 -2.02 -46.58 3.01
N PHE A 7 -2.96 -46.74 3.95
CA PHE A 7 -4.00 -45.75 4.23
C PHE A 7 -3.41 -44.48 4.89
N CYS A 8 -2.46 -44.63 5.81
CA CYS A 8 -1.74 -43.53 6.42
C CYS A 8 -0.90 -42.76 5.43
N LEU A 9 -0.23 -43.43 4.50
CA LEU A 9 0.58 -42.77 3.46
C LEU A 9 -0.27 -41.93 2.49
N VAL A 10 -1.46 -42.42 2.11
CA VAL A 10 -2.39 -41.65 1.25
C VAL A 10 -2.94 -40.41 2.00
N PHE A 11 -3.21 -40.54 3.29
CA PHE A 11 -3.75 -39.43 4.09
C PHE A 11 -2.71 -38.33 4.32
N ILE A 12 -1.43 -38.69 4.53
CA ILE A 12 -0.32 -37.73 4.67
C ILE A 12 -0.07 -37.02 3.33
N SER A 13 -0.16 -37.71 2.21
CA SER A 13 -0.01 -37.11 0.87
C SER A 13 -1.10 -36.10 0.53
N PHE A 14 -2.32 -36.29 1.03
CA PHE A 14 -3.44 -35.38 0.81
C PHE A 14 -3.35 -34.07 1.65
N CYS A 15 -2.76 -34.14 2.83
CA CYS A 15 -2.55 -32.94 3.68
C CYS A 15 -1.53 -31.95 3.13
N CYS A 16 -0.60 -32.37 2.26
CA CYS A 16 0.41 -31.50 1.68
C CYS A 16 -0.09 -30.58 0.55
N LEU A 17 -1.30 -30.82 0.03
CA LEU A 17 -1.83 -30.07 -1.12
C LEU A 17 -2.59 -28.80 -0.77
N VAL A 18 -2.84 -28.52 0.50
CA VAL A 18 -3.61 -27.33 0.94
C VAL A 18 -2.75 -26.14 1.38
N ALA A 19 -1.44 -26.17 1.18
CA ALA A 19 -0.51 -25.14 1.71
C ALA A 19 0.00 -24.16 0.66
N CYS A 20 -0.73 -23.89 -0.42
CA CYS A 20 -0.39 -22.84 -1.36
C CYS A 20 -1.47 -21.77 -1.41
N ASN A 21 -1.61 -21.01 -0.33
CA ASN A 21 -2.28 -19.72 -0.39
C ASN A 21 -1.24 -18.68 -0.85
N SER A 22 -1.06 -18.53 -2.14
CA SER A 22 -0.22 -17.48 -2.68
C SER A 22 -0.94 -16.14 -2.54
N THR A 23 -0.68 -15.46 -1.43
CA THR A 23 -1.13 -14.09 -1.14
C THR A 23 -0.42 -13.04 -2.01
N LYS A 24 0.29 -13.46 -3.06
CA LYS A 24 1.29 -12.64 -3.75
C LYS A 24 0.79 -11.60 -4.75
N ASN A 25 -0.52 -11.50 -5.02
CA ASN A 25 -1.00 -10.58 -6.08
C ASN A 25 -2.33 -9.90 -5.78
N ARG A 26 -2.60 -9.56 -4.52
CA ARG A 26 -3.75 -8.70 -4.26
C ARG A 26 -3.37 -7.25 -4.56
N PRO A 27 -4.17 -6.53 -5.36
CA PRO A 27 -3.93 -5.10 -5.58
C PRO A 27 -4.05 -4.35 -4.24
N LEU A 28 -3.33 -3.24 -4.13
CA LEU A 28 -3.49 -2.33 -3.00
C LEU A 28 -4.94 -1.88 -2.89
N ASP A 29 -5.46 -1.93 -1.67
CA ASP A 29 -6.77 -1.40 -1.35
C ASP A 29 -6.58 -0.02 -0.70
N ILE A 30 -6.94 1.04 -1.43
CA ILE A 30 -6.75 2.44 -1.03
C ILE A 30 -8.13 3.08 -0.96
N ASN A 31 -8.53 3.51 0.23
CA ASN A 31 -9.84 4.12 0.44
C ASN A 31 -9.76 5.19 1.54
N PHE A 32 -10.78 6.03 1.62
CA PHE A 32 -10.98 6.86 2.81
C PHE A 32 -11.21 5.97 4.04
N SER A 33 -10.80 6.45 5.22
CA SER A 33 -11.20 5.88 6.51
C SER A 33 -12.71 5.95 6.68
N GLN A 34 -13.26 5.16 7.60
CA GLN A 34 -14.70 5.10 7.84
C GLN A 34 -15.28 6.47 8.25
N ASP A 35 -14.51 7.27 8.96
CA ASP A 35 -14.85 8.63 9.37
C ASP A 35 -14.43 9.69 8.34
N SER A 36 -13.86 9.25 7.21
CA SER A 36 -13.40 10.12 6.12
C SER A 36 -12.36 11.17 6.50
N THR A 37 -11.66 10.97 7.61
CA THR A 37 -10.62 11.90 8.08
C THR A 37 -9.21 11.57 7.58
N ALA A 38 -9.03 10.36 7.05
CA ALA A 38 -7.74 9.84 6.59
C ALA A 38 -7.90 8.98 5.32
N ILE A 39 -6.79 8.65 4.68
CA ILE A 39 -6.74 7.63 3.63
C ILE A 39 -6.02 6.41 4.17
N VAL A 40 -6.64 5.23 4.01
CA VAL A 40 -6.11 3.94 4.48
C VAL A 40 -5.66 3.12 3.29
N ILE A 41 -4.45 2.59 3.38
CA ILE A 41 -3.82 1.73 2.35
C ILE A 41 -3.64 0.35 2.96
N LYS A 42 -4.33 -0.63 2.41
CA LYS A 42 -4.33 -2.05 2.83
C LYS A 42 -3.77 -2.95 1.74
N ASN A 43 -3.71 -4.24 2.01
CA ASN A 43 -3.18 -5.27 1.12
C ASN A 43 -1.71 -5.02 0.73
N ILE A 44 -0.95 -4.43 1.64
CA ILE A 44 0.49 -4.24 1.50
C ILE A 44 1.16 -5.61 1.59
N ASP A 45 2.18 -5.83 0.77
CA ASP A 45 2.98 -7.06 0.83
C ASP A 45 3.49 -7.30 2.25
N PRO A 46 3.31 -8.52 2.81
CA PRO A 46 3.69 -8.81 4.18
C PRO A 46 5.18 -8.60 4.48
N ALA A 47 6.08 -8.87 3.52
CA ALA A 47 7.51 -8.65 3.69
C ALA A 47 7.82 -7.15 3.73
N GLY A 48 7.16 -6.36 2.89
CA GLY A 48 7.23 -4.91 2.94
C GLY A 48 6.72 -4.33 4.24
N MET A 49 5.58 -4.81 4.71
CA MET A 49 5.00 -4.37 5.97
C MET A 49 5.87 -4.74 7.18
N ALA A 50 6.55 -5.90 7.14
CA ALA A 50 7.50 -6.30 8.17
C ALA A 50 8.68 -5.32 8.24
N LYS A 51 9.26 -4.90 7.10
CA LYS A 51 10.35 -3.92 7.04
C LYS A 51 9.94 -2.57 7.63
N ILE A 52 8.72 -2.12 7.32
CA ILE A 52 8.17 -0.90 7.90
C ILE A 52 8.08 -1.04 9.42
N ARG A 53 7.50 -2.13 9.92
CA ARG A 53 7.35 -2.37 11.37
C ARG A 53 8.67 -2.48 12.11
N ASN A 54 9.68 -3.04 11.50
CA ASN A 54 11.01 -3.18 12.10
C ASN A 54 11.80 -1.87 12.09
N GLY A 55 11.25 -0.77 11.54
CA GLY A 55 11.95 0.50 11.45
C GLY A 55 13.11 0.50 10.44
N GLU A 56 13.16 -0.49 9.53
CA GLU A 56 14.20 -0.57 8.49
C GLU A 56 14.07 0.59 7.49
N LEU A 57 12.87 1.15 7.38
CA LEU A 57 12.60 2.38 6.67
C LEU A 57 12.57 3.52 7.68
N GLY A 58 13.51 4.42 7.63
CA GLY A 58 13.48 5.63 8.45
C GLY A 58 12.24 6.47 8.19
N ASP A 59 11.85 7.31 9.15
CA ASP A 59 10.62 8.12 9.08
C ASP A 59 10.50 8.96 7.80
N SER A 60 11.59 9.55 7.34
CA SER A 60 11.59 10.34 6.10
C SER A 60 11.17 9.51 4.89
N LEU A 61 11.65 8.27 4.82
CA LEU A 61 11.35 7.35 3.74
C LEU A 61 9.89 6.90 3.78
N LEU A 62 9.38 6.63 4.99
CA LEU A 62 7.98 6.30 5.19
C LEU A 62 7.06 7.40 4.67
N GLN A 63 7.42 8.67 4.90
CA GLN A 63 6.65 9.82 4.40
C GLN A 63 6.68 9.94 2.86
N GLU A 64 7.71 9.45 2.21
CA GLU A 64 7.85 9.46 0.76
C GLU A 64 7.08 8.33 0.06
N LEU A 65 6.73 7.25 0.79
CA LEU A 65 5.99 6.11 0.23
C LEU A 65 4.60 6.48 -0.29
N VAL A 66 3.99 7.52 0.26
CA VAL A 66 2.63 7.93 -0.08
C VAL A 66 2.60 9.42 -0.36
N THR A 67 2.14 9.77 -1.54
CA THR A 67 1.88 11.17 -1.91
C THR A 67 0.40 11.31 -2.26
N VAL A 68 -0.26 12.29 -1.67
CA VAL A 68 -1.64 12.62 -2.01
C VAL A 68 -1.66 13.97 -2.71
N VAL A 69 -2.34 14.02 -3.84
CA VAL A 69 -2.47 15.22 -4.67
C VAL A 69 -3.96 15.54 -4.79
N ALA A 70 -4.32 16.74 -4.41
CA ALA A 70 -5.68 17.25 -4.58
C ALA A 70 -5.84 17.81 -6.00
N SER A 71 -6.90 17.40 -6.69
CA SER A 71 -7.27 18.01 -7.96
C SER A 71 -7.78 19.44 -7.75
N PRO A 72 -7.65 20.33 -8.75
CA PRO A 72 -8.28 21.63 -8.70
C PRO A 72 -9.77 21.49 -8.43
N LEU A 73 -10.37 22.48 -7.77
CA LEU A 73 -11.82 22.61 -7.72
C LEU A 73 -12.35 22.95 -9.12
N ALA A 74 -13.62 22.63 -9.37
CA ALA A 74 -14.23 22.84 -10.70
C ALA A 74 -14.17 24.31 -11.17
N ASP A 75 -14.12 25.25 -10.24
CA ASP A 75 -14.06 26.69 -10.51
C ASP A 75 -12.62 27.24 -10.59
N ASP A 76 -11.61 26.41 -10.31
CA ASP A 76 -10.21 26.84 -10.35
C ASP A 76 -9.64 26.67 -11.77
N THR A 77 -9.70 27.73 -12.55
CA THR A 77 -9.19 27.79 -13.93
C THR A 77 -7.68 27.65 -14.06
N ALA A 78 -6.94 27.77 -12.95
CA ALA A 78 -5.48 27.63 -12.94
C ALA A 78 -5.01 26.19 -13.03
N GLY A 79 -5.86 25.20 -12.77
CA GLY A 79 -5.63 23.78 -13.04
C GLY A 79 -4.44 23.13 -12.32
N VAL A 80 -3.92 23.76 -11.27
CA VAL A 80 -2.72 23.29 -10.57
C VAL A 80 -3.09 22.18 -9.57
N GLN A 81 -2.51 21.00 -9.78
CA GLN A 81 -2.58 19.93 -8.79
C GLN A 81 -1.69 20.26 -7.59
N LEU A 82 -2.27 20.29 -6.41
CA LEU A 82 -1.55 20.61 -5.18
C LEU A 82 -1.27 19.36 -4.35
N ARG A 83 0.01 19.16 -4.01
CA ARG A 83 0.38 18.12 -3.05
C ARG A 83 -0.26 18.45 -1.71
N MET A 84 -1.01 17.49 -1.17
CA MET A 84 -1.66 17.64 0.14
C MET A 84 -0.65 17.37 1.26
N PRO A 85 -0.43 18.33 2.16
CA PRO A 85 0.42 18.09 3.31
C PRO A 85 -0.26 17.10 4.28
N GLY A 86 0.52 16.22 4.89
CA GLY A 86 0.01 15.23 5.81
C GLY A 86 1.12 14.36 6.37
N LYS A 87 0.76 13.38 7.17
CA LYS A 87 1.66 12.40 7.78
C LYS A 87 1.25 10.99 7.39
N VAL A 88 2.22 10.15 7.09
CA VAL A 88 2.02 8.72 6.90
C VAL A 88 2.29 8.02 8.23
N LEU A 89 1.28 7.35 8.75
CA LEU A 89 1.34 6.62 10.00
C LEU A 89 1.26 5.12 9.71
N GLN A 90 1.99 4.35 10.47
CA GLN A 90 1.93 2.90 10.42
C GLN A 90 0.81 2.40 11.33
N ALA A 91 -0.05 1.54 10.81
CA ALA A 91 -0.97 0.71 11.57
C ALA A 91 -0.51 -0.76 11.53
N ARG A 92 -1.28 -1.67 12.12
CA ARG A 92 -0.90 -3.09 12.25
C ARG A 92 -0.57 -3.76 10.91
N ASP A 93 -1.40 -3.56 9.91
CA ASP A 93 -1.36 -4.20 8.57
C ASP A 93 -1.64 -3.23 7.42
N SER A 94 -1.57 -1.93 7.72
CA SER A 94 -1.92 -0.87 6.79
C SER A 94 -1.08 0.38 7.03
N LEU A 95 -1.05 1.28 6.06
CA LEU A 95 -0.57 2.64 6.22
C LEU A 95 -1.75 3.60 6.19
N ILE A 96 -1.65 4.65 6.98
CA ILE A 96 -2.68 5.67 7.11
C ILE A 96 -2.05 7.01 6.75
N PHE A 97 -2.56 7.64 5.71
CA PHE A 97 -2.23 9.04 5.43
C PHE A 97 -3.21 9.94 6.16
N GLN A 98 -2.70 10.68 7.13
CA GLN A 98 -3.47 11.67 7.87
C GLN A 98 -3.15 13.06 7.30
N PRO A 99 -4.12 13.72 6.66
CA PRO A 99 -3.90 15.03 6.08
C PRO A 99 -3.76 16.11 7.16
N ALA A 100 -3.04 17.17 6.85
CA ALA A 100 -2.91 18.35 7.74
C ALA A 100 -4.19 19.20 7.75
N HIS A 101 -5.01 19.11 6.71
CA HIS A 101 -6.29 19.79 6.57
C HIS A 101 -7.36 18.78 6.14
N PRO A 102 -8.62 18.95 6.57
CA PRO A 102 -9.71 18.07 6.19
C PRO A 102 -9.87 17.95 4.66
N PHE A 103 -10.39 16.82 4.22
CA PHE A 103 -10.80 16.65 2.82
C PHE A 103 -12.00 17.54 2.51
N GLU A 104 -12.07 18.05 1.29
CA GLU A 104 -13.14 18.91 0.81
C GLU A 104 -14.14 18.13 -0.03
N LYS A 105 -15.43 18.31 0.25
CA LYS A 105 -16.50 17.63 -0.51
C LYS A 105 -16.47 18.02 -1.99
N GLY A 106 -16.77 17.05 -2.84
CA GLY A 106 -16.76 17.22 -4.29
C GLY A 106 -15.37 17.28 -4.92
N ARG A 107 -14.32 17.12 -4.12
CA ARG A 107 -12.94 17.16 -4.61
C ARG A 107 -12.38 15.75 -4.84
N LYS A 108 -11.55 15.63 -5.87
CA LYS A 108 -10.83 14.39 -6.18
C LYS A 108 -9.42 14.44 -5.61
N TYR A 109 -8.98 13.30 -5.06
CA TYR A 109 -7.66 13.11 -4.49
C TYR A 109 -6.98 11.96 -5.19
N MET A 110 -5.82 12.21 -5.78
CA MET A 110 -5.00 11.18 -6.39
C MET A 110 -3.96 10.72 -5.39
N VAL A 111 -4.00 9.44 -5.04
CA VAL A 111 -3.02 8.80 -4.17
C VAL A 111 -1.98 8.12 -5.03
N LEU A 112 -0.73 8.50 -4.86
CA LEU A 112 0.44 7.92 -5.51
C LEU A 112 1.23 7.15 -4.47
N THR A 113 1.57 5.88 -4.75
CA THR A 113 2.35 5.09 -3.81
C THR A 113 3.28 4.10 -4.51
N TYR A 114 4.44 3.87 -3.92
CA TYR A 114 5.45 2.90 -4.38
C TYR A 114 5.49 1.64 -3.51
N ILE A 115 4.52 1.45 -2.60
CA ILE A 115 4.55 0.42 -1.55
C ILE A 115 4.72 -1.01 -2.08
N ASN A 116 4.09 -1.36 -3.21
CA ASN A 116 4.21 -2.72 -3.80
C ASN A 116 5.24 -2.80 -4.93
N SER A 117 5.92 -1.72 -5.24
CA SER A 117 7.14 -1.79 -6.03
C SER A 117 8.15 -2.57 -5.21
N LYS A 118 8.79 -3.59 -5.79
CA LYS A 118 9.69 -4.53 -5.09
C LYS A 118 10.55 -3.78 -4.06
N PHE A 119 10.31 -4.02 -2.77
CA PHE A 119 10.97 -3.30 -1.68
C PHE A 119 12.51 -3.34 -1.72
N ALA A 120 13.09 -4.35 -2.38
CA ALA A 120 14.54 -4.42 -2.63
C ALA A 120 15.04 -3.30 -3.55
N ASP A 121 14.23 -2.91 -4.54
CA ASP A 121 14.59 -1.88 -5.51
C ASP A 121 14.34 -0.48 -4.96
N PHE A 122 13.42 -0.34 -4.00
CA PHE A 122 13.02 0.94 -3.44
C PHE A 122 14.17 1.66 -2.70
N GLN A 123 14.94 0.94 -1.89
CA GLN A 123 16.12 1.52 -1.23
C GLN A 123 17.22 1.90 -2.21
N SER A 124 17.38 1.14 -3.29
CA SER A 124 18.35 1.47 -4.33
C SER A 124 17.93 2.68 -5.16
N ILE A 125 16.63 2.83 -5.42
CA ILE A 125 16.05 3.98 -6.12
C ILE A 125 16.30 5.28 -5.36
N ILE A 126 16.03 5.30 -4.06
CA ILE A 126 16.20 6.50 -3.23
C ILE A 126 17.68 6.86 -3.06
N LYS A 127 18.53 5.86 -2.84
CA LYS A 127 19.99 6.08 -2.68
C LYS A 127 20.68 6.54 -3.96
N SER A 128 20.24 6.07 -5.10
CA SER A 128 20.94 6.32 -6.38
C SER A 128 20.53 7.63 -7.08
N LYS A 129 19.46 8.32 -6.63
CA LYS A 129 18.87 9.47 -7.35
C LYS A 129 18.59 9.18 -8.84
N THR A 130 18.64 7.94 -9.26
CA THR A 130 18.49 7.53 -10.64
C THR A 130 16.99 7.37 -10.92
N LYS A 131 16.50 8.01 -11.96
CA LYS A 131 15.13 7.85 -12.45
C LYS A 131 14.95 6.43 -12.99
N PHE A 132 14.58 5.50 -12.15
CA PHE A 132 14.10 4.22 -12.62
C PHE A 132 12.67 4.36 -13.13
N ASN A 133 12.38 3.67 -14.22
CA ASN A 133 11.11 3.69 -14.95
C ASN A 133 9.99 2.90 -14.20
N MET A 134 9.90 3.07 -12.87
CA MET A 134 8.84 2.47 -12.07
C MET A 134 7.68 3.44 -11.99
N ALA A 135 6.55 3.06 -12.59
CA ALA A 135 5.31 3.79 -12.41
C ALA A 135 4.78 3.56 -10.98
N PRO A 136 4.40 4.62 -10.25
CA PRO A 136 3.74 4.48 -8.96
C PRO A 136 2.37 3.80 -9.15
N ASN A 137 1.94 3.04 -8.16
CA ASN A 137 0.54 2.69 -8.05
C ASN A 137 -0.25 3.98 -7.79
N GLN A 138 -1.28 4.22 -8.59
CA GLN A 138 -2.12 5.40 -8.42
C GLN A 138 -3.58 5.01 -8.28
N LYS A 139 -4.30 5.70 -7.41
CA LYS A 139 -5.74 5.60 -7.27
C LYS A 139 -6.35 6.97 -7.08
N VAL A 140 -7.42 7.23 -7.80
CA VAL A 140 -8.22 8.45 -7.61
C VAL A 140 -9.37 8.13 -6.67
N LEU A 141 -9.51 8.95 -5.63
CA LEU A 141 -10.61 8.91 -4.66
C LEU A 141 -11.42 10.20 -4.83
N GLU A 142 -12.73 10.07 -4.84
CA GLU A 142 -13.65 11.22 -4.84
C GLU A 142 -14.29 11.31 -3.47
N PHE A 143 -14.22 12.49 -2.86
CA PHE A 143 -14.83 12.76 -1.56
C PHE A 143 -16.22 13.36 -1.77
N LEU A 144 -17.25 12.56 -1.50
CA LEU A 144 -18.68 12.90 -1.71
C LEU A 144 -19.31 13.62 -0.51
#